data_028ffb4ba9a074ede4936735129b7bf4
#
_entry.id   028ffb4ba9a074ede4936735129b7bf4
#
_cell.length_a   1.000
_cell.length_b   1.000
_cell.length_c   1.000
_cell.angle_alpha   90.00
_cell.angle_beta   90.00
_cell.angle_gamma   90.00
#
_symmetry.space_group_name_H-M   'P 1'
#
loop_
_entity.id
_entity.type
_entity.pdbx_description
1 polymer ?
#
loop_
_entity_poly.entity_id
_entity_poly.type
_entity_poly.pdbx_seq_one_letter_code
_entity_poly.pdbx_strand_id
1 'polypeptide(L)'
;MNCTLIVLAAGMGNRFGGLKQLTGVGPNGETLLEYGVYDAWKAGINKVVFVIRESFEQEFRDKVVSRFQNKVECVCVYQQLTDLPEGFTVPEGREKPWGTGHALLQAKDEVEGPFVVINGDDFYGTGAYQQLADFIREGTSDEKGLRYGLVGYALKRTLSENGTVSRGICDVDPQSNLEKLTEHTKLSWNADQSAVNSLEAGVEFSSEKLVSLNLFGLQAELFPYLESEFEKFLNTNALNLKVEFFLPEVVSRHVHAKEASLKVIPTEETWFGMTYSEDRVAVEEAIQEKIKKGLYPPSLWG
;
A
#
# COMPACT_ATOMS: atom_id res chain seq x y z
N MET A 1 -14.25 13.66 6.93
CA MET A 1 -13.57 13.97 5.64
C MET A 1 -14.18 13.06 4.57
N ASN A 2 -14.55 13.58 3.42
CA ASN A 2 -14.99 12.70 2.30
C ASN A 2 -13.74 12.12 1.64
N CYS A 3 -13.23 11.03 2.18
CA CYS A 3 -12.03 10.32 1.73
C CYS A 3 -12.22 8.83 2.02
N THR A 4 -11.85 8.01 1.07
CA THR A 4 -11.98 6.55 1.15
C THR A 4 -10.60 5.91 1.41
N LEU A 5 -10.52 4.96 2.33
CA LEU A 5 -9.38 4.07 2.43
C LEU A 5 -9.57 2.89 1.49
N ILE A 6 -8.59 2.59 0.64
CA ILE A 6 -8.57 1.39 -0.20
C ILE A 6 -7.46 0.48 0.32
N VAL A 7 -7.85 -0.74 0.68
CA VAL A 7 -6.93 -1.75 1.21
C VAL A 7 -6.73 -2.84 0.17
N LEU A 8 -5.51 -2.96 -0.36
CA LEU A 8 -5.16 -3.99 -1.33
C LEU A 8 -4.83 -5.28 -0.58
N ALA A 9 -5.77 -6.22 -0.55
CA ALA A 9 -5.70 -7.47 0.21
C ALA A 9 -5.96 -8.74 -0.63
N ALA A 10 -5.97 -8.64 -1.97
CA ALA A 10 -6.17 -9.77 -2.89
C ALA A 10 -4.91 -10.64 -3.09
N GLY A 11 -3.77 -10.23 -2.56
CA GLY A 11 -2.48 -10.91 -2.73
C GLY A 11 -2.47 -12.36 -2.23
N MET A 12 -1.71 -13.22 -2.93
CA MET A 12 -1.70 -14.67 -2.71
C MET A 12 -0.76 -15.11 -1.59
N GLY A 13 -0.42 -14.45 -0.60
CA GLY A 13 0.39 -14.91 0.55
C GLY A 13 1.09 -16.29 0.47
N ASN A 14 1.52 -16.71 -0.74
CA ASN A 14 1.96 -18.07 -1.07
C ASN A 14 3.10 -18.60 -0.18
N ARG A 15 3.81 -17.69 0.48
CA ARG A 15 4.91 -18.05 1.40
C ARG A 15 4.43 -18.31 2.84
N PHE A 16 3.17 -18.00 3.15
CA PHE A 16 2.63 -18.04 4.51
C PHE A 16 1.75 -19.28 4.79
N GLY A 17 1.43 -20.09 3.76
CA GLY A 17 0.60 -21.28 3.90
C GLY A 17 -0.87 -21.01 4.27
N GLY A 18 -1.34 -19.76 4.16
CA GLY A 18 -2.71 -19.34 4.50
C GLY A 18 -2.99 -17.89 4.10
N LEU A 19 -4.17 -17.39 4.47
CA LEU A 19 -4.54 -15.99 4.26
C LEU A 19 -3.76 -15.09 5.25
N LYS A 20 -2.61 -14.62 4.82
CA LYS A 20 -1.69 -13.74 5.57
C LYS A 20 -2.42 -12.55 6.21
N GLN A 21 -3.38 -11.99 5.47
CA GLN A 21 -4.19 -10.84 5.88
C GLN A 21 -5.11 -11.13 7.07
N LEU A 22 -5.37 -12.41 7.38
CA LEU A 22 -6.16 -12.85 8.53
C LEU A 22 -5.32 -13.26 9.75
N THR A 23 -3.99 -13.12 9.67
CA THR A 23 -3.09 -13.47 10.77
C THR A 23 -3.18 -12.40 11.86
N GLY A 24 -3.69 -12.80 13.03
CA GLY A 24 -3.74 -11.93 14.20
C GLY A 24 -2.34 -11.66 14.76
N VAL A 25 -2.07 -10.40 15.07
CA VAL A 25 -0.82 -9.92 15.70
C VAL A 25 -1.10 -9.11 16.96
N GLY A 26 -2.32 -8.65 17.14
CA GLY A 26 -2.77 -7.93 18.35
C GLY A 26 -3.21 -8.89 19.45
N PRO A 27 -3.37 -8.38 20.69
CA PRO A 27 -3.70 -9.19 21.87
C PRO A 27 -5.07 -9.89 21.79
N ASN A 28 -6.01 -9.38 21.00
CA ASN A 28 -7.31 -10.01 20.77
C ASN A 28 -7.42 -10.62 19.37
N GLY A 29 -6.27 -10.87 18.73
CA GLY A 29 -6.19 -11.41 17.36
C GLY A 29 -6.45 -10.37 16.28
N GLU A 30 -6.28 -9.08 16.57
CA GLU A 30 -6.34 -8.03 15.56
C GLU A 30 -5.23 -8.20 14.52
N THR A 31 -5.57 -8.00 13.25
CA THR A 31 -4.63 -8.12 12.13
C THR A 31 -3.92 -6.80 11.85
N LEU A 32 -2.80 -6.79 11.10
CA LEU A 32 -2.14 -5.55 10.66
C LEU A 32 -3.10 -4.65 9.88
N LEU A 33 -3.94 -5.24 9.04
CA LEU A 33 -4.98 -4.53 8.31
C LEU A 33 -5.93 -3.76 9.24
N GLU A 34 -6.34 -4.38 10.37
CA GLU A 34 -7.22 -3.72 11.34
C GLU A 34 -6.55 -2.52 12.01
N TYR A 35 -5.25 -2.57 12.29
CA TYR A 35 -4.47 -1.40 12.75
C TYR A 35 -4.46 -0.30 11.69
N GLY A 36 -4.28 -0.63 10.42
CA GLY A 36 -4.36 0.33 9.32
C GLY A 36 -5.73 1.01 9.21
N VAL A 37 -6.81 0.23 9.29
CA VAL A 37 -8.19 0.77 9.30
C VAL A 37 -8.44 1.64 10.53
N TYR A 38 -7.95 1.22 11.70
CA TYR A 38 -8.07 2.00 12.94
C TYR A 38 -7.36 3.35 12.84
N ASP A 39 -6.12 3.36 12.33
CA ASP A 39 -5.33 4.58 12.15
C ASP A 39 -5.98 5.53 11.14
N ALA A 40 -6.49 5.01 10.03
CA ALA A 40 -7.24 5.79 9.04
C ALA A 40 -8.53 6.37 9.63
N TRP A 41 -9.27 5.59 10.41
CA TRP A 41 -10.47 6.05 11.12
C TRP A 41 -10.14 7.17 12.11
N LYS A 42 -9.07 7.03 12.89
CA LYS A 42 -8.58 8.09 13.80
C LYS A 42 -8.18 9.35 13.05
N ALA A 43 -7.66 9.25 11.84
CA ALA A 43 -7.36 10.37 10.94
C ALA A 43 -8.62 10.98 10.28
N GLY A 44 -9.81 10.42 10.53
CA GLY A 44 -11.10 10.93 10.04
C GLY A 44 -11.57 10.33 8.72
N ILE A 45 -11.04 9.17 8.30
CA ILE A 45 -11.47 8.40 7.12
C ILE A 45 -12.47 7.35 7.59
N ASN A 46 -13.74 7.47 7.18
CA ASN A 46 -14.84 6.67 7.72
C ASN A 46 -15.41 5.64 6.73
N LYS A 47 -14.88 5.57 5.50
CA LYS A 47 -15.20 4.54 4.51
C LYS A 47 -13.95 3.76 4.15
N VAL A 48 -14.07 2.43 4.10
CA VAL A 48 -13.01 1.54 3.63
C VAL A 48 -13.53 0.60 2.54
N VAL A 49 -12.75 0.50 1.46
CA VAL A 49 -12.97 -0.46 0.37
C VAL A 49 -11.86 -1.49 0.42
N PHE A 50 -12.22 -2.74 0.66
CA PHE A 50 -11.30 -3.87 0.65
C PHE A 50 -11.29 -4.51 -0.73
N VAL A 51 -10.14 -4.48 -1.39
CA VAL A 51 -9.93 -5.26 -2.61
C VAL A 51 -9.42 -6.63 -2.21
N ILE A 52 -10.29 -7.62 -2.31
CA ILE A 52 -10.05 -9.00 -1.87
C ILE A 52 -10.29 -9.97 -3.03
N ARG A 53 -10.14 -11.26 -2.78
CA ARG A 53 -10.68 -12.31 -3.65
C ARG A 53 -12.06 -12.73 -3.17
N GLU A 54 -12.96 -12.93 -4.09
CA GLU A 54 -14.31 -13.40 -3.79
C GLU A 54 -14.33 -14.69 -2.96
N SER A 55 -13.38 -15.61 -3.24
CA SER A 55 -13.31 -16.93 -2.60
C SER A 55 -13.14 -16.93 -1.08
N PHE A 56 -12.68 -15.81 -0.48
CA PHE A 56 -12.53 -15.72 0.97
C PHE A 56 -13.33 -14.59 1.63
N GLU A 57 -14.28 -14.00 0.90
CA GLU A 57 -15.09 -12.88 1.40
C GLU A 57 -15.78 -13.22 2.72
N GLN A 58 -16.45 -14.37 2.80
CA GLN A 58 -17.21 -14.74 4.00
C GLN A 58 -16.29 -14.82 5.22
N GLU A 59 -15.15 -15.50 5.11
CA GLU A 59 -14.18 -15.61 6.19
C GLU A 59 -13.59 -14.24 6.58
N PHE A 60 -13.33 -13.39 5.59
CA PHE A 60 -12.82 -12.03 5.80
C PHE A 60 -13.84 -11.15 6.54
N ARG A 61 -15.11 -11.21 6.13
CA ARG A 61 -16.19 -10.48 6.81
C ARG A 61 -16.37 -10.96 8.25
N ASP A 62 -16.38 -12.26 8.48
CA ASP A 62 -16.59 -12.83 9.81
C ASP A 62 -15.44 -12.56 10.77
N LYS A 63 -14.20 -12.63 10.31
CA LYS A 63 -13.01 -12.49 11.16
C LYS A 63 -12.49 -11.06 11.31
N VAL A 64 -12.68 -10.22 10.29
CA VAL A 64 -12.09 -8.87 10.24
C VAL A 64 -13.18 -7.79 10.26
N VAL A 65 -14.03 -7.73 9.23
CA VAL A 65 -14.99 -6.64 9.04
C VAL A 65 -15.98 -6.56 10.20
N SER A 66 -16.46 -7.71 10.71
CA SER A 66 -17.42 -7.78 11.81
C SER A 66 -16.98 -7.01 13.07
N ARG A 67 -15.69 -6.82 13.28
CA ARG A 67 -15.13 -6.17 14.47
C ARG A 67 -15.31 -4.65 14.46
N PHE A 68 -15.44 -4.03 13.28
CA PHE A 68 -15.48 -2.56 13.17
C PHE A 68 -16.52 -2.00 12.20
N GLN A 69 -17.33 -2.82 11.54
CA GLN A 69 -18.37 -2.37 10.61
C GLN A 69 -19.42 -1.42 11.22
N ASN A 70 -19.53 -1.39 12.54
CA ASN A 70 -20.40 -0.46 13.24
C ASN A 70 -19.78 0.95 13.41
N LYS A 71 -18.48 1.11 13.13
CA LYS A 71 -17.71 2.34 13.27
C LYS A 71 -17.22 2.89 11.93
N VAL A 72 -17.03 2.02 10.95
CA VAL A 72 -16.48 2.35 9.63
C VAL A 72 -17.37 1.71 8.57
N GLU A 73 -17.74 2.47 7.53
CA GLU A 73 -18.42 1.93 6.36
C GLU A 73 -17.47 0.98 5.60
N CYS A 74 -17.88 -0.27 5.40
CA CYS A 74 -17.04 -1.32 4.82
C CYS A 74 -17.64 -1.87 3.54
N VAL A 75 -16.91 -1.78 2.45
CA VAL A 75 -17.25 -2.35 1.14
C VAL A 75 -16.19 -3.38 0.75
N CYS A 76 -16.58 -4.52 0.21
CA CYS A 76 -15.67 -5.49 -0.39
C CYS A 76 -15.88 -5.48 -1.90
N VAL A 77 -14.78 -5.39 -2.65
CA VAL A 77 -14.72 -5.54 -4.10
C VAL A 77 -13.71 -6.63 -4.44
N TYR A 78 -13.84 -7.23 -5.62
CA TYR A 78 -13.06 -8.43 -5.93
C TYR A 78 -12.09 -8.17 -7.06
N GLN A 79 -10.86 -8.65 -6.92
CA GLN A 79 -9.89 -8.73 -8.00
C GLN A 79 -9.91 -10.14 -8.60
N GLN A 80 -10.40 -10.24 -9.83
CA GLN A 80 -10.42 -11.49 -10.60
C GLN A 80 -9.51 -11.38 -11.83
N LEU A 81 -8.96 -12.50 -12.30
CA LEU A 81 -8.15 -12.52 -13.53
C LEU A 81 -8.95 -12.15 -14.77
N THR A 82 -10.25 -12.41 -14.73
CA THR A 82 -11.21 -12.16 -15.82
C THR A 82 -11.67 -10.71 -15.93
N ASP A 83 -11.36 -9.85 -14.95
CA ASP A 83 -11.75 -8.43 -14.96
C ASP A 83 -10.84 -7.66 -15.93
N LEU A 84 -11.08 -7.86 -17.22
CA LEU A 84 -10.31 -7.31 -18.32
C LEU A 84 -11.19 -6.40 -19.19
N PRO A 85 -10.62 -5.37 -19.81
CA PRO A 85 -11.30 -4.58 -20.82
C PRO A 85 -11.80 -5.42 -21.99
N GLU A 86 -12.79 -4.93 -22.72
CA GLU A 86 -13.33 -5.60 -23.91
C GLU A 86 -12.20 -5.90 -24.94
N GLY A 87 -12.22 -7.10 -25.49
CA GLY A 87 -11.23 -7.57 -26.46
C GLY A 87 -10.01 -8.28 -25.86
N PHE A 88 -9.84 -8.30 -24.54
CA PHE A 88 -8.78 -9.06 -23.88
C PHE A 88 -9.30 -10.33 -23.21
N THR A 89 -8.46 -11.33 -23.14
CA THR A 89 -8.76 -12.61 -22.49
C THR A 89 -7.60 -13.04 -21.61
N VAL A 90 -7.90 -13.80 -20.56
CA VAL A 90 -6.86 -14.38 -19.69
C VAL A 90 -6.06 -15.41 -20.48
N PRO A 91 -4.72 -15.28 -20.60
CA PRO A 91 -3.92 -16.26 -21.31
C PRO A 91 -3.91 -17.60 -20.56
N GLU A 92 -3.88 -18.68 -21.31
CA GLU A 92 -3.82 -20.03 -20.76
C GLU A 92 -2.61 -20.18 -19.80
N GLY A 93 -2.86 -20.73 -18.61
CA GLY A 93 -1.84 -20.94 -17.58
C GLY A 93 -1.49 -19.71 -16.74
N ARG A 94 -2.18 -18.57 -16.89
CA ARG A 94 -1.98 -17.44 -15.98
C ARG A 94 -2.76 -17.66 -14.69
N GLU A 95 -2.03 -17.75 -13.58
CA GLU A 95 -2.58 -17.81 -12.21
C GLU A 95 -2.29 -16.54 -11.41
N LYS A 96 -1.26 -15.78 -11.83
CA LYS A 96 -0.80 -14.60 -11.14
C LYS A 96 -1.75 -13.43 -11.37
N PRO A 97 -2.21 -12.71 -10.31
CA PRO A 97 -2.99 -11.48 -10.45
C PRO A 97 -2.30 -10.45 -11.33
N TRP A 98 -3.10 -9.54 -11.92
CA TRP A 98 -2.56 -8.52 -12.84
C TRP A 98 -1.77 -7.40 -12.15
N GLY A 99 -1.73 -7.38 -10.81
CA GLY A 99 -0.93 -6.44 -10.02
C GLY A 99 -1.76 -5.39 -9.27
N THR A 100 -1.07 -4.51 -8.54
CA THR A 100 -1.68 -3.53 -7.63
C THR A 100 -2.45 -2.42 -8.35
N GLY A 101 -2.05 -2.05 -9.56
CA GLY A 101 -2.81 -1.11 -10.38
C GLY A 101 -4.16 -1.68 -10.82
N HIS A 102 -4.19 -2.96 -11.24
CA HIS A 102 -5.44 -3.65 -11.56
C HIS A 102 -6.31 -3.88 -10.31
N ALA A 103 -5.70 -4.16 -9.15
CA ALA A 103 -6.45 -4.26 -7.90
C ALA A 103 -7.15 -2.93 -7.57
N LEU A 104 -6.46 -1.81 -7.72
CA LEU A 104 -7.04 -0.49 -7.49
C LEU A 104 -8.23 -0.19 -8.41
N LEU A 105 -8.18 -0.61 -9.69
CA LEU A 105 -9.29 -0.43 -10.64
C LEU A 105 -10.61 -1.05 -10.15
N GLN A 106 -10.57 -2.12 -9.36
CA GLN A 106 -11.78 -2.76 -8.85
C GLN A 106 -12.53 -1.88 -7.85
N ALA A 107 -11.87 -0.87 -7.28
CA ALA A 107 -12.49 0.05 -6.32
C ALA A 107 -13.09 1.31 -6.97
N LYS A 108 -12.97 1.50 -8.29
CA LYS A 108 -13.32 2.75 -8.97
C LYS A 108 -14.74 3.23 -8.71
N ASP A 109 -15.72 2.33 -8.74
CA ASP A 109 -17.14 2.65 -8.60
C ASP A 109 -17.54 2.96 -7.14
N GLU A 110 -16.64 2.72 -6.20
CA GLU A 110 -16.83 2.97 -4.77
C GLU A 110 -16.16 4.26 -4.28
N VAL A 111 -15.52 5.03 -5.18
CA VAL A 111 -14.69 6.18 -4.82
C VAL A 111 -15.14 7.43 -5.59
N GLU A 112 -15.56 8.47 -4.86
CA GLU A 112 -16.08 9.74 -5.41
C GLU A 112 -15.17 10.95 -5.12
N GLY A 113 -13.93 10.75 -4.69
CA GLY A 113 -13.06 11.89 -4.33
C GLY A 113 -11.67 11.44 -3.95
N PRO A 114 -11.02 12.12 -3.02
CA PRO A 114 -9.71 11.71 -2.56
C PRO A 114 -9.78 10.36 -1.86
N PHE A 115 -8.74 9.56 -2.03
CA PHE A 115 -8.62 8.26 -1.40
C PHE A 115 -7.19 7.96 -0.97
N VAL A 116 -7.05 7.12 0.04
CA VAL A 116 -5.77 6.59 0.53
C VAL A 116 -5.67 5.13 0.11
N VAL A 117 -4.51 4.72 -0.41
CA VAL A 117 -4.22 3.31 -0.75
C VAL A 117 -3.18 2.76 0.19
N ILE A 118 -3.42 1.54 0.69
CA ILE A 118 -2.48 0.77 1.51
C ILE A 118 -2.43 -0.70 1.06
N ASN A 119 -1.35 -1.37 1.40
CA ASN A 119 -1.29 -2.83 1.38
C ASN A 119 -1.94 -3.39 2.65
N GLY A 120 -2.67 -4.48 2.55
CA GLY A 120 -3.38 -5.10 3.67
C GLY A 120 -2.50 -5.91 4.63
N ASP A 121 -1.20 -6.02 4.36
CA ASP A 121 -0.24 -6.80 5.14
C ASP A 121 0.89 -5.94 5.74
N ASP A 122 0.74 -4.61 5.68
CA ASP A 122 1.71 -3.63 6.15
C ASP A 122 1.18 -2.81 7.32
N PHE A 123 2.07 -2.46 8.26
CA PHE A 123 1.84 -1.50 9.32
C PHE A 123 2.55 -0.19 8.99
N TYR A 124 1.83 0.92 9.01
CA TYR A 124 2.33 2.23 8.60
C TYR A 124 2.54 3.22 9.76
N GLY A 125 1.83 3.04 10.87
CA GLY A 125 1.84 3.93 12.03
C GLY A 125 0.85 5.08 11.94
N THR A 126 0.28 5.44 13.08
CA THR A 126 -0.80 6.44 13.22
C THR A 126 -0.42 7.80 12.63
N GLY A 127 0.82 8.25 12.86
CA GLY A 127 1.30 9.55 12.38
C GLY A 127 1.33 9.63 10.86
N ALA A 128 1.62 8.53 10.16
CA ALA A 128 1.65 8.49 8.70
C ALA A 128 0.26 8.73 8.09
N TYR A 129 -0.79 8.13 8.65
CA TYR A 129 -2.16 8.38 8.21
C TYR A 129 -2.62 9.80 8.50
N GLN A 130 -2.26 10.34 9.68
CA GLN A 130 -2.59 11.70 10.03
C GLN A 130 -1.94 12.71 9.08
N GLN A 131 -0.63 12.56 8.81
CA GLN A 131 0.11 13.42 7.87
C GLN A 131 -0.54 13.40 6.48
N LEU A 132 -0.91 12.22 5.97
CA LEU A 132 -1.54 12.09 4.66
C LEU A 132 -2.96 12.66 4.63
N ALA A 133 -3.75 12.46 5.70
CA ALA A 133 -5.07 13.05 5.84
C ALA A 133 -5.01 14.58 5.90
N ASP A 134 -4.03 15.16 6.59
CA ASP A 134 -3.83 16.60 6.66
C ASP A 134 -3.44 17.16 5.30
N PHE A 135 -2.52 16.48 4.58
CA PHE A 135 -2.15 16.82 3.21
C PHE A 135 -3.38 16.85 2.27
N ILE A 136 -4.26 15.85 2.37
CA ILE A 136 -5.50 15.80 1.56
C ILE A 136 -6.43 16.96 1.93
N ARG A 137 -6.54 17.33 3.22
CA ARG A 137 -7.37 18.47 3.67
C ARG A 137 -6.86 19.82 3.18
N GLU A 138 -5.56 19.99 2.96
CA GLU A 138 -4.97 21.21 2.41
C GLU A 138 -5.39 21.45 0.96
N GLY A 139 -5.81 20.43 0.23
CA GLY A 139 -6.30 20.52 -1.15
C GLY A 139 -5.79 19.40 -2.05
N THR A 140 -6.60 19.08 -3.02
CA THR A 140 -6.43 17.96 -3.95
C THR A 140 -5.95 18.37 -5.35
N SER A 141 -5.74 19.68 -5.56
CA SER A 141 -5.20 20.26 -6.78
C SER A 141 -4.30 21.45 -6.47
N ASP A 142 -3.39 21.75 -7.37
CA ASP A 142 -2.53 22.92 -7.36
C ASP A 142 -2.44 23.52 -8.78
N GLU A 143 -1.55 24.50 -8.99
CA GLU A 143 -1.33 25.15 -10.30
C GLU A 143 -0.86 24.16 -11.39
N LYS A 144 -0.38 22.97 -11.00
CA LYS A 144 0.12 21.90 -11.89
C LYS A 144 -0.96 20.84 -12.22
N GLY A 145 -2.15 20.94 -11.64
CA GLY A 145 -3.23 19.99 -11.82
C GLY A 145 -3.52 19.16 -10.56
N LEU A 146 -3.68 17.84 -10.69
CA LEU A 146 -3.94 16.94 -9.59
C LEU A 146 -2.74 16.88 -8.62
N ARG A 147 -3.05 16.86 -7.32
CA ARG A 147 -2.03 16.82 -6.26
C ARG A 147 -2.13 15.50 -5.50
N TYR A 148 -1.09 14.68 -5.61
CA TYR A 148 -0.96 13.40 -4.93
C TYR A 148 0.01 13.51 -3.73
N GLY A 149 -0.20 12.64 -2.74
CA GLY A 149 0.69 12.46 -1.60
C GLY A 149 1.24 11.04 -1.55
N LEU A 150 2.47 10.90 -1.09
CA LEU A 150 3.11 9.62 -0.78
C LEU A 150 3.84 9.76 0.55
N VAL A 151 3.53 8.93 1.52
CA VAL A 151 4.31 8.91 2.76
C VAL A 151 5.65 8.22 2.50
N GLY A 152 6.73 8.96 2.74
CA GLY A 152 8.11 8.51 2.56
C GLY A 152 8.75 8.11 3.89
N TYR A 153 9.24 6.88 3.95
CA TYR A 153 9.94 6.33 5.12
C TYR A 153 11.43 6.39 4.91
N ALA A 154 12.21 6.69 5.97
CA ALA A 154 13.66 6.54 5.89
C ALA A 154 14.02 5.05 5.65
N LEU A 155 14.85 4.76 4.65
CA LEU A 155 15.19 3.41 4.20
C LEU A 155 15.62 2.51 5.37
N LYS A 156 16.44 3.04 6.31
CA LYS A 156 16.88 2.34 7.52
C LYS A 156 15.73 1.79 8.39
N ARG A 157 14.54 2.41 8.35
CA ARG A 157 13.37 2.01 9.15
C ARG A 157 12.50 0.96 8.48
N THR A 158 12.93 0.48 7.31
CA THR A 158 12.15 -0.45 6.46
C THR A 158 12.91 -1.71 6.09
N LEU A 159 14.11 -1.88 6.62
CA LEU A 159 14.95 -3.06 6.39
C LEU A 159 14.50 -4.22 7.30
N SER A 160 14.82 -5.43 6.89
CA SER A 160 14.57 -6.65 7.65
C SER A 160 15.89 -7.23 8.18
N GLU A 161 15.88 -7.77 9.39
CA GLU A 161 17.00 -8.55 9.95
C GLU A 161 17.04 -9.97 9.35
N ASN A 162 15.92 -10.43 8.77
CA ASN A 162 15.75 -11.80 8.27
C ASN A 162 16.16 -11.96 6.80
N GLY A 163 16.61 -10.88 6.12
CA GLY A 163 17.00 -10.95 4.72
C GLY A 163 16.92 -9.64 3.96
N THR A 164 17.00 -9.73 2.64
CA THR A 164 16.91 -8.58 1.76
C THR A 164 15.46 -8.16 1.51
N VAL A 165 15.25 -6.87 1.25
CA VAL A 165 13.93 -6.30 0.96
C VAL A 165 13.91 -5.61 -0.41
N SER A 166 12.72 -5.35 -0.93
CA SER A 166 12.50 -4.51 -2.12
C SER A 166 11.78 -3.23 -1.73
N ARG A 167 12.24 -2.07 -2.23
CA ARG A 167 11.67 -0.75 -1.91
C ARG A 167 11.67 0.17 -3.12
N GLY A 168 10.63 0.96 -3.24
CA GLY A 168 10.58 2.07 -4.18
C GLY A 168 11.40 3.25 -3.68
N ILE A 169 12.59 3.47 -4.22
CA ILE A 169 13.46 4.60 -3.88
C ILE A 169 12.87 5.89 -4.47
N CYS A 170 12.68 6.91 -3.63
CA CYS A 170 12.15 8.20 -4.03
C CYS A 170 13.29 9.20 -4.26
N ASP A 171 13.47 9.67 -5.48
CA ASP A 171 14.24 10.85 -5.78
C ASP A 171 13.29 12.06 -5.76
N VAL A 172 13.65 13.09 -5.01
CA VAL A 172 12.79 14.25 -4.77
C VAL A 172 13.56 15.55 -5.01
N ASP A 173 12.83 16.58 -5.44
CA ASP A 173 13.34 17.95 -5.51
C ASP A 173 13.49 18.58 -4.09
N PRO A 174 14.13 19.79 -3.97
CA PRO A 174 14.26 20.45 -2.67
C PRO A 174 12.93 20.79 -1.97
N GLN A 175 11.82 20.79 -2.70
CA GLN A 175 10.48 20.98 -2.19
C GLN A 175 9.79 19.65 -1.84
N SER A 176 10.50 18.52 -1.90
CA SER A 176 10.02 17.15 -1.69
C SER A 176 8.95 16.69 -2.71
N ASN A 177 8.90 17.28 -3.90
CA ASN A 177 8.11 16.70 -4.98
C ASN A 177 8.86 15.53 -5.62
N LEU A 178 8.15 14.48 -5.96
CA LEU A 178 8.73 13.30 -6.58
C LEU A 178 9.26 13.64 -7.98
N GLU A 179 10.54 13.39 -8.20
CA GLU A 179 11.17 13.43 -9.51
C GLU A 179 11.24 12.05 -10.15
N LYS A 180 11.50 11.00 -9.33
CA LYS A 180 11.59 9.62 -9.79
C LYS A 180 11.28 8.65 -8.67
N LEU A 181 10.55 7.58 -9.01
CA LEU A 181 10.31 6.43 -8.15
C LEU A 181 10.88 5.20 -8.85
N THR A 182 11.87 4.55 -8.23
CA THR A 182 12.53 3.39 -8.81
C THR A 182 12.51 2.23 -7.83
N GLU A 183 11.95 1.09 -8.24
CA GLU A 183 11.99 -0.13 -7.44
C GLU A 183 13.41 -0.70 -7.43
N HIS A 184 13.93 -0.93 -6.23
CA HIS A 184 15.19 -1.62 -5.99
C HIS A 184 14.95 -2.88 -5.17
N THR A 185 15.52 -3.98 -5.63
CA THR A 185 15.41 -5.28 -4.99
C THR A 185 16.71 -5.65 -4.26
N LYS A 186 16.63 -6.64 -3.37
CA LYS A 186 17.77 -7.13 -2.60
C LYS A 186 18.54 -6.04 -1.86
N LEU A 187 17.77 -5.14 -1.22
CA LEU A 187 18.31 -4.10 -0.35
C LEU A 187 18.68 -4.71 1.01
N SER A 188 19.88 -4.40 1.51
CA SER A 188 20.37 -4.78 2.83
C SER A 188 21.41 -3.79 3.34
N TRP A 189 21.64 -3.78 4.66
CA TRP A 189 22.76 -3.03 5.21
C TRP A 189 24.08 -3.49 4.59
N ASN A 190 25.00 -2.54 4.37
CA ASN A 190 26.42 -2.87 4.12
C ASN A 190 27.07 -3.41 5.42
N ALA A 191 28.31 -3.88 5.32
CA ALA A 191 28.97 -4.60 6.41
C ALA A 191 29.16 -3.77 7.70
N ASP A 192 29.32 -2.44 7.59
CA ASP A 192 29.51 -1.52 8.72
C ASP A 192 28.24 -0.76 9.11
N GLN A 193 27.09 -1.07 8.46
CA GLN A 193 25.79 -0.43 8.67
C GLN A 193 25.77 1.09 8.46
N SER A 194 26.69 1.62 7.69
CA SER A 194 26.74 3.07 7.33
C SER A 194 25.82 3.43 6.18
N ALA A 195 25.50 2.45 5.32
CA ALA A 195 24.69 2.63 4.12
C ALA A 195 23.91 1.36 3.75
N VAL A 196 23.03 1.47 2.77
CA VAL A 196 22.20 0.35 2.28
C VAL A 196 22.58 0.01 0.85
N ASN A 197 22.96 -1.22 0.60
CA ASN A 197 23.31 -1.73 -0.71
C ASN A 197 22.10 -2.29 -1.45
N SER A 198 21.96 -1.96 -2.73
CA SER A 198 21.16 -2.71 -3.68
C SER A 198 22.06 -3.74 -4.37
N LEU A 199 22.03 -4.98 -3.89
CA LEU A 199 22.92 -6.04 -4.36
C LEU A 199 22.73 -6.37 -5.84
N GLU A 200 21.52 -6.16 -6.38
CA GLU A 200 21.21 -6.41 -7.77
C GLU A 200 21.63 -5.27 -8.69
N ALA A 201 21.43 -4.02 -8.27
CA ALA A 201 21.79 -2.84 -9.04
C ALA A 201 23.24 -2.41 -8.86
N GLY A 202 23.95 -2.91 -7.83
CA GLY A 202 25.34 -2.54 -7.52
C GLY A 202 25.49 -1.07 -7.09
N VAL A 203 24.45 -0.50 -6.48
CA VAL A 203 24.42 0.88 -5.99
C VAL A 203 24.24 0.93 -4.48
N GLU A 204 24.73 2.00 -3.87
CA GLU A 204 24.61 2.26 -2.44
C GLU A 204 23.75 3.48 -2.19
N PHE A 205 22.91 3.41 -1.16
CA PHE A 205 22.01 4.48 -0.74
C PHE A 205 22.30 4.93 0.68
N SER A 206 22.13 6.21 0.93
CA SER A 206 22.04 6.73 2.29
C SER A 206 20.91 6.02 3.05
N SER A 207 21.16 5.68 4.30
CA SER A 207 20.15 5.10 5.19
C SER A 207 18.94 6.01 5.43
N GLU A 208 19.10 7.33 5.22
CA GLU A 208 18.05 8.35 5.31
C GLU A 208 17.27 8.55 3.99
N LYS A 209 17.63 7.85 2.91
CA LYS A 209 16.91 7.95 1.64
C LYS A 209 15.45 7.60 1.84
N LEU A 210 14.54 8.42 1.31
CA LEU A 210 13.11 8.17 1.40
C LEU A 210 12.70 7.05 0.44
N VAL A 211 11.83 6.19 0.94
CA VAL A 211 11.28 5.07 0.18
C VAL A 211 9.76 5.02 0.27
N SER A 212 9.14 4.55 -0.79
CA SER A 212 7.72 4.23 -0.89
C SER A 212 7.44 2.83 -0.33
N LEU A 213 6.35 2.73 0.41
CA LEU A 213 5.74 1.49 0.88
C LEU A 213 4.26 1.41 0.50
N ASN A 214 3.87 2.11 -0.58
CA ASN A 214 2.52 2.15 -1.12
C ASN A 214 1.46 2.83 -0.23
N LEU A 215 1.86 3.73 0.69
CA LEU A 215 0.92 4.60 1.38
C LEU A 215 0.72 5.87 0.56
N PHE A 216 -0.24 5.83 -0.36
CA PHE A 216 -0.56 6.93 -1.28
C PHE A 216 -1.85 7.66 -0.89
N GLY A 217 -1.88 8.97 -1.07
CA GLY A 217 -3.09 9.80 -1.14
C GLY A 217 -3.30 10.24 -2.58
N LEU A 218 -4.39 9.79 -3.19
CA LEU A 218 -4.69 9.93 -4.60
C LEU A 218 -6.08 10.54 -4.80
N GLN A 219 -6.47 10.77 -6.06
CA GLN A 219 -7.74 11.38 -6.45
C GLN A 219 -8.50 10.44 -7.40
N ALA A 220 -9.84 10.47 -7.36
CA ALA A 220 -10.67 9.64 -8.22
C ALA A 220 -10.43 9.91 -9.73
N GLU A 221 -9.96 11.09 -10.08
CA GLU A 221 -9.59 11.47 -11.44
C GLU A 221 -8.39 10.66 -11.99
N LEU A 222 -7.68 9.91 -11.14
CA LEU A 222 -6.68 8.94 -11.59
C LEU A 222 -7.29 7.75 -12.34
N PHE A 223 -8.52 7.34 -12.02
CA PHE A 223 -9.10 6.09 -12.56
C PHE A 223 -9.16 6.05 -14.09
N PRO A 224 -9.63 7.08 -14.82
CA PRO A 224 -9.61 7.05 -16.28
C PRO A 224 -8.20 6.89 -16.87
N TYR A 225 -7.19 7.52 -16.25
CA TYR A 225 -5.79 7.34 -16.65
C TYR A 225 -5.33 5.92 -16.38
N LEU A 226 -5.65 5.37 -15.20
CA LEU A 226 -5.29 4.00 -14.80
C LEU A 226 -5.91 2.95 -15.74
N GLU A 227 -7.15 3.12 -16.17
CA GLU A 227 -7.83 2.28 -17.17
C GLU A 227 -7.07 2.29 -18.51
N SER A 228 -6.78 3.49 -19.03
CA SER A 228 -6.03 3.65 -20.29
C SER A 228 -4.63 3.01 -20.22
N GLU A 229 -3.93 3.18 -19.09
CA GLU A 229 -2.61 2.58 -18.89
C GLU A 229 -2.69 1.04 -18.75
N PHE A 230 -3.77 0.50 -18.19
CA PHE A 230 -3.98 -0.93 -18.10
C PHE A 230 -4.23 -1.55 -19.49
N GLU A 231 -5.01 -0.90 -20.36
CA GLU A 231 -5.17 -1.34 -21.75
C GLU A 231 -3.84 -1.33 -22.51
N LYS A 232 -3.03 -0.27 -22.38
CA LYS A 232 -1.69 -0.20 -22.99
C LYS A 232 -0.77 -1.33 -22.47
N PHE A 233 -0.84 -1.60 -21.17
CA PHE A 233 -0.10 -2.69 -20.54
C PHE A 233 -0.52 -4.04 -21.14
N LEU A 234 -1.80 -4.31 -21.28
CA LEU A 234 -2.33 -5.54 -21.86
C LEU A 234 -1.95 -5.70 -23.33
N ASN A 235 -2.00 -4.64 -24.13
CA ASN A 235 -1.56 -4.69 -25.55
C ASN A 235 -0.13 -5.20 -25.71
N THR A 236 0.74 -4.95 -24.72
CA THR A 236 2.16 -5.37 -24.76
C THR A 236 2.40 -6.68 -24.02
N ASN A 237 1.61 -6.98 -22.99
CA ASN A 237 1.92 -8.01 -22.01
C ASN A 237 0.83 -9.09 -21.84
N ALA A 238 -0.26 -9.06 -22.64
CA ALA A 238 -1.41 -9.96 -22.43
C ALA A 238 -1.04 -11.45 -22.39
N LEU A 239 -0.02 -11.87 -23.15
CA LEU A 239 0.46 -13.26 -23.18
C LEU A 239 1.51 -13.59 -22.11
N ASN A 240 1.98 -12.62 -21.34
CA ASN A 240 2.96 -12.85 -20.29
C ASN A 240 2.28 -13.36 -19.01
N LEU A 241 2.69 -14.53 -18.52
CA LEU A 241 2.05 -15.19 -17.38
C LEU A 241 2.46 -14.60 -16.02
N LYS A 242 3.51 -13.76 -15.95
CA LYS A 242 4.14 -13.34 -14.69
C LYS A 242 4.20 -11.84 -14.47
N VAL A 243 4.15 -11.01 -15.52
CA VAL A 243 4.27 -9.56 -15.40
C VAL A 243 3.05 -8.97 -14.68
N GLU A 244 3.26 -7.93 -13.92
CA GLU A 244 2.22 -7.25 -13.15
C GLU A 244 2.17 -5.77 -13.51
N PHE A 245 0.97 -5.21 -13.44
CA PHE A 245 0.67 -3.80 -13.61
C PHE A 245 0.74 -3.11 -12.24
N PHE A 246 1.87 -2.49 -11.95
CA PHE A 246 2.15 -1.92 -10.64
C PHE A 246 1.64 -0.48 -10.51
N LEU A 247 0.90 -0.20 -9.44
CA LEU A 247 0.38 1.13 -9.12
C LEU A 247 1.48 2.21 -9.03
N PRO A 248 2.62 1.99 -8.34
CA PRO A 248 3.68 3.00 -8.25
C PRO A 248 4.22 3.45 -9.60
N GLU A 249 4.33 2.54 -10.56
CA GLU A 249 4.78 2.86 -11.92
C GLU A 249 3.77 3.72 -12.67
N VAL A 250 2.48 3.44 -12.52
CA VAL A 250 1.41 4.21 -13.17
C VAL A 250 1.34 5.61 -12.59
N VAL A 251 1.37 5.74 -11.26
CA VAL A 251 1.41 7.05 -10.58
C VAL A 251 2.64 7.84 -11.02
N SER A 252 3.80 7.19 -11.08
CA SER A 252 5.04 7.83 -11.54
C SER A 252 4.94 8.32 -12.99
N ARG A 253 4.35 7.52 -13.91
CA ARG A 253 4.12 7.96 -15.31
C ARG A 253 3.17 9.14 -15.40
N HIS A 254 2.08 9.17 -14.61
CA HIS A 254 1.14 10.28 -14.57
C HIS A 254 1.81 11.59 -14.12
N VAL A 255 2.68 11.53 -13.10
CA VAL A 255 3.49 12.66 -12.65
C VAL A 255 4.48 13.12 -13.73
N HIS A 256 5.16 12.19 -14.42
CA HIS A 256 6.08 12.52 -15.50
C HIS A 256 5.38 13.14 -16.72
N ALA A 257 4.13 12.76 -17.01
CA ALA A 257 3.29 13.38 -18.02
C ALA A 257 2.87 14.80 -17.67
N LYS A 258 3.19 15.26 -16.43
CA LYS A 258 2.79 16.58 -15.88
C LYS A 258 1.30 16.79 -15.77
N GLU A 259 0.55 15.70 -15.62
CA GLU A 259 -0.90 15.70 -15.39
C GLU A 259 -1.22 15.69 -13.88
N ALA A 260 -0.22 15.40 -13.05
CA ALA A 260 -0.29 15.47 -11.60
C ALA A 260 1.06 15.88 -11.00
N SER A 261 1.03 16.41 -9.78
CA SER A 261 2.20 16.53 -8.89
C SER A 261 2.13 15.44 -7.81
N LEU A 262 3.27 15.00 -7.27
CA LEU A 262 3.30 14.09 -6.13
C LEU A 262 4.27 14.59 -5.07
N LYS A 263 3.75 14.89 -3.89
CA LYS A 263 4.51 15.27 -2.70
C LYS A 263 4.93 14.03 -1.94
N VAL A 264 6.22 13.86 -1.71
CA VAL A 264 6.72 12.87 -0.75
C VAL A 264 6.73 13.50 0.64
N ILE A 265 5.97 12.94 1.57
CA ILE A 265 5.76 13.42 2.94
C ILE A 265 6.64 12.58 3.86
N PRO A 266 7.76 13.10 4.38
CA PRO A 266 8.62 12.34 5.28
C PRO A 266 7.90 12.00 6.58
N THR A 267 8.08 10.79 7.08
CA THR A 267 7.54 10.37 8.36
C THR A 267 8.63 9.81 9.29
N GLU A 268 8.43 10.03 10.60
CA GLU A 268 9.26 9.44 11.66
C GLU A 268 8.72 8.07 12.13
N GLU A 269 7.59 7.62 11.56
CA GLU A 269 7.00 6.32 11.88
C GLU A 269 7.91 5.17 11.44
N THR A 270 7.76 4.04 12.13
CA THR A 270 8.41 2.78 11.76
C THR A 270 7.41 1.93 11.00
N TRP A 271 7.78 1.54 9.79
CA TRP A 271 7.05 0.55 9.03
C TRP A 271 7.50 -0.86 9.41
N PHE A 272 6.58 -1.77 9.42
CA PHE A 272 6.87 -3.21 9.40
C PHE A 272 5.75 -3.97 8.67
N GLY A 273 6.10 -5.12 8.11
CA GLY A 273 5.19 -6.00 7.41
C GLY A 273 5.56 -7.44 7.67
N MET A 274 4.65 -8.36 7.40
CA MET A 274 4.89 -9.79 7.50
C MET A 274 5.31 -10.34 6.14
N THR A 275 6.61 -10.32 5.82
CA THR A 275 7.13 -10.92 4.59
C THR A 275 7.40 -12.41 4.76
N TYR A 276 7.91 -12.78 5.92
CA TYR A 276 8.23 -14.14 6.34
C TYR A 276 7.40 -14.53 7.57
N SER A 277 7.20 -15.83 7.80
CA SER A 277 6.52 -16.34 9.00
C SER A 277 7.22 -15.94 10.29
N GLU A 278 8.54 -15.84 10.25
CA GLU A 278 9.43 -15.44 11.34
C GLU A 278 9.22 -13.98 11.77
N ASP A 279 8.74 -13.12 10.86
CA ASP A 279 8.48 -11.71 11.16
C ASP A 279 7.36 -11.55 12.20
N ARG A 280 6.50 -12.55 12.35
CA ARG A 280 5.31 -12.49 13.21
C ARG A 280 5.65 -12.11 14.65
N VAL A 281 6.66 -12.75 15.25
CA VAL A 281 7.03 -12.50 16.65
C VAL A 281 7.48 -11.05 16.85
N ALA A 282 8.32 -10.54 15.94
CA ALA A 282 8.79 -9.16 15.99
C ALA A 282 7.63 -8.15 15.80
N VAL A 283 6.66 -8.48 14.94
CA VAL A 283 5.45 -7.66 14.73
C VAL A 283 4.56 -7.66 15.97
N GLU A 284 4.31 -8.82 16.60
CA GLU A 284 3.54 -8.92 17.84
C GLU A 284 4.19 -8.11 18.97
N GLU A 285 5.51 -8.20 19.14
CA GLU A 285 6.27 -7.41 20.12
C GLU A 285 6.18 -5.92 19.86
N ALA A 286 6.32 -5.49 18.59
CA ALA A 286 6.20 -4.08 18.21
C ALA A 286 4.80 -3.51 18.49
N ILE A 287 3.75 -4.27 18.22
CA ILE A 287 2.37 -3.88 18.55
C ILE A 287 2.18 -3.79 20.07
N GLN A 288 2.65 -4.77 20.83
CA GLN A 288 2.57 -4.76 22.29
C GLN A 288 3.29 -3.55 22.91
N GLU A 289 4.45 -3.18 22.36
CA GLU A 289 5.16 -1.99 22.80
C GLU A 289 4.37 -0.71 22.55
N LYS A 290 3.74 -0.59 21.36
CA LYS A 290 2.88 0.55 21.03
C LYS A 290 1.65 0.63 21.95
N ILE A 291 1.05 -0.49 22.31
CA ILE A 291 -0.05 -0.54 23.30
C ILE A 291 0.45 -0.10 24.68
N LYS A 292 1.60 -0.58 25.16
CA LYS A 292 2.21 -0.18 26.43
C LYS A 292 2.52 1.32 26.48
N LYS A 293 2.89 1.93 25.35
CA LYS A 293 3.11 3.37 25.21
C LYS A 293 1.81 4.18 25.11
N GLY A 294 0.64 3.53 25.10
CA GLY A 294 -0.66 4.19 24.99
C GLY A 294 -1.01 4.71 23.59
N LEU A 295 -0.28 4.29 22.56
CA LEU A 295 -0.56 4.64 21.16
C LEU A 295 -1.79 3.90 20.63
N TYR A 296 -2.02 2.69 21.12
CA TYR A 296 -3.22 1.91 20.85
C TYR A 296 -3.90 1.47 22.14
N PRO A 297 -5.23 1.34 22.16
CA PRO A 297 -5.93 0.70 23.27
C PRO A 297 -5.64 -0.81 23.31
N PRO A 298 -5.84 -1.49 24.47
CA PRO A 298 -5.70 -2.95 24.56
C PRO A 298 -6.66 -3.74 23.65
N SER A 299 -7.78 -3.15 23.27
CA SER A 299 -8.69 -3.62 22.22
C SER A 299 -8.95 -2.47 21.27
N LEU A 300 -8.69 -2.64 19.98
CA LEU A 300 -8.82 -1.55 18.98
C LEU A 300 -10.26 -1.03 18.89
N TRP A 301 -11.22 -1.92 19.00
CA TRP A 301 -12.60 -1.60 18.67
C TRP A 301 -13.53 -1.53 19.91
N GLY A 302 -13.00 -1.80 21.10
CA GLY A 302 -13.69 -1.68 22.40
C GLY A 302 -14.39 -2.93 22.84
#